data_464ffefc4b6bcd313c00fe5620b3ac7d
#
_entry.id   464ffefc4b6bcd313c00fe5620b3ac7d
#
_cell.length_a   1.000
_cell.length_b   1.000
_cell.length_c   1.000
_cell.angle_alpha   90.00
_cell.angle_beta   90.00
_cell.angle_gamma   90.00
#
_symmetry.space_group_name_H-M   'P 1'
#
loop_
_entity.id
_entity.type
_entity.pdbx_description
1 polymer ?
#
loop_
_entity_poly.entity_id
_entity_poly.type
_entity_poly.pdbx_seq_one_letter_code
_entity_poly.pdbx_strand_id
1 'polypeptide(L)'
;MLADFSSLTNLPFLRIAILIVASYGLLCLFAAYFSDGMIFPKPPPSYEKEEADLHLQTASGESIACIHLKNEQVENPVTILFSHGNGEDIGHCREYLESLRDLGVS
;
A
#
# COMPACT_ATOMS: atom_id res chain seq x y z
N MET A 1 17.18 11.11 50.40
CA MET A 1 16.25 12.25 50.18
C MET A 1 15.50 11.95 48.89
N LEU A 2 14.50 11.06 48.94
CA LEU A 2 13.61 10.80 47.81
C LEU A 2 12.57 11.91 47.82
N ALA A 3 12.67 12.84 46.88
CA ALA A 3 11.66 13.86 46.69
C ALA A 3 10.31 13.13 46.48
N ASP A 4 9.32 13.57 47.24
CA ASP A 4 8.00 12.95 47.27
C ASP A 4 7.32 13.18 45.90
N PHE A 5 7.44 12.20 45.03
CA PHE A 5 6.92 12.24 43.65
C PHE A 5 5.40 12.48 43.64
N SER A 6 4.72 12.16 44.74
CA SER A 6 3.28 12.38 44.92
C SER A 6 2.89 13.85 44.97
N SER A 7 3.77 14.73 45.43
CA SER A 7 3.50 16.17 45.51
C SER A 7 3.58 16.87 44.14
N LEU A 8 4.44 16.37 43.24
CA LEU A 8 4.59 16.90 41.89
C LEU A 8 3.38 16.58 41.02
N THR A 9 2.77 15.40 41.20
CA THR A 9 1.59 14.99 40.43
C THR A 9 0.31 15.73 40.84
N ASN A 10 0.32 16.49 41.93
CA ASN A 10 -0.84 17.29 42.36
C ASN A 10 -0.93 18.68 41.70
N LEU A 11 0.07 19.09 40.94
CA LEU A 11 0.01 20.31 40.14
C LEU A 11 -0.86 20.06 38.87
N PRO A 12 -1.96 20.80 38.65
CA PRO A 12 -2.87 20.58 37.54
C PRO A 12 -2.15 20.70 36.18
N PHE A 13 -1.20 21.59 36.06
CA PHE A 13 -0.39 21.76 34.85
C PHE A 13 0.50 20.55 34.55
N LEU A 14 1.08 19.92 35.57
CA LEU A 14 1.90 18.72 35.36
C LEU A 14 1.07 17.53 34.89
N ARG A 15 -0.15 17.35 35.40
CA ARG A 15 -1.08 16.32 34.95
C ARG A 15 -1.45 16.51 33.47
N ILE A 16 -1.76 17.75 33.09
CA ILE A 16 -2.07 18.12 31.72
C ILE A 16 -0.86 17.83 30.80
N ALA A 17 0.33 18.26 31.21
CA ALA A 17 1.55 17.98 30.44
C ALA A 17 1.81 16.47 30.24
N ILE A 18 1.65 15.69 31.32
CA ILE A 18 1.80 14.22 31.25
C ILE A 18 0.77 13.62 30.29
N LEU A 19 -0.49 14.07 30.35
CA LEU A 19 -1.53 13.57 29.44
C LEU A 19 -1.22 13.91 27.97
N ILE A 20 -0.73 15.12 27.69
CA ILE A 20 -0.34 15.53 26.34
C ILE A 20 0.80 14.63 25.82
N VAL A 21 1.86 14.48 26.63
CA VAL A 21 3.01 13.63 26.25
C VAL A 21 2.60 12.18 26.05
N ALA A 22 1.77 11.65 26.95
CA ALA A 22 1.27 10.28 26.84
C ALA A 22 0.40 10.09 25.58
N SER A 23 -0.50 11.03 25.30
CA SER A 23 -1.34 10.99 24.10
C SER A 23 -0.52 11.07 22.82
N TYR A 24 0.48 11.95 22.79
CA TYR A 24 1.41 12.04 21.66
C TYR A 24 2.23 10.76 21.47
N GLY A 25 2.74 10.19 22.55
CA GLY A 25 3.46 8.92 22.51
C GLY A 25 2.58 7.77 21.98
N LEU A 26 1.33 7.68 22.41
CA LEU A 26 0.36 6.71 21.90
C LEU A 26 0.08 6.91 20.41
N LEU A 27 -0.06 8.16 19.98
CA LEU A 27 -0.26 8.48 18.57
C LEU A 27 0.95 8.08 17.72
N CYS A 28 2.16 8.33 18.20
CA CYS A 28 3.40 7.90 17.52
C CYS A 28 3.49 6.37 17.42
N LEU A 29 3.15 5.65 18.49
CA LEU A 29 3.12 4.19 18.49
C LEU A 29 2.06 3.67 17.51
N PHE A 30 0.87 4.24 17.55
CA PHE A 30 -0.18 3.90 16.59
C PHE A 30 0.29 4.11 15.15
N ALA A 31 0.87 5.27 14.85
CA ALA A 31 1.41 5.55 13.52
C ALA A 31 2.49 4.54 13.13
N ALA A 32 3.43 4.23 14.02
CA ALA A 32 4.52 3.29 13.74
C ALA A 32 4.05 1.86 13.43
N TYR A 33 2.96 1.41 14.08
CA TYR A 33 2.47 0.03 13.90
C TYR A 33 1.38 -0.13 12.85
N PHE A 34 0.59 0.91 12.60
CA PHE A 34 -0.61 0.81 11.75
C PHE A 34 -0.53 1.60 10.45
N SER A 35 0.42 2.54 10.30
CA SER A 35 0.50 3.39 9.11
C SER A 35 0.67 2.62 7.82
N ASP A 36 1.52 1.60 7.81
CA ASP A 36 1.79 0.81 6.61
C ASP A 36 0.52 0.11 6.10
N GLY A 37 -0.26 -0.48 7.00
CA GLY A 37 -1.52 -1.13 6.64
C GLY A 37 -2.61 -0.14 6.19
N MET A 38 -2.56 1.10 6.67
CA MET A 38 -3.50 2.15 6.26
C MET A 38 -3.10 2.82 4.94
N ILE A 39 -1.81 3.02 4.72
CA ILE A 39 -1.28 3.64 3.50
C ILE A 39 -1.24 2.64 2.35
N PHE A 40 -0.86 1.38 2.65
CA PHE A 40 -0.74 0.30 1.68
C PHE A 40 -1.72 -0.83 2.02
N PRO A 41 -3.03 -0.63 1.81
CA PRO A 41 -3.99 -1.70 2.00
C PRO A 41 -3.64 -2.85 1.05
N LYS A 42 -3.68 -4.08 1.57
CA LYS A 42 -3.47 -5.30 0.79
C LYS A 42 -4.84 -6.00 0.65
N PRO A 43 -5.65 -5.61 -0.32
CA PRO A 43 -6.90 -6.32 -0.59
C PRO A 43 -6.59 -7.77 -0.97
N PRO A 44 -7.51 -8.70 -0.76
CA PRO A 44 -7.36 -10.04 -1.32
C PRO A 44 -7.24 -9.93 -2.85
N PRO A 45 -6.42 -10.76 -3.49
CA PRO A 45 -6.25 -10.71 -4.94
C PRO A 45 -7.61 -10.97 -5.62
N SER A 46 -7.92 -10.16 -6.63
CA SER A 46 -9.13 -10.29 -7.45
C SER A 46 -8.91 -11.15 -8.71
N TYR A 47 -7.73 -11.77 -8.83
CA TYR A 47 -7.35 -12.64 -9.95
C TYR A 47 -6.79 -13.97 -9.44
N GLU A 48 -6.91 -15.02 -10.23
CA GLU A 48 -6.24 -16.29 -9.98
C GLU A 48 -4.80 -16.24 -10.49
N LYS A 49 -3.89 -17.01 -9.84
CA LYS A 49 -2.46 -17.01 -10.22
C LYS A 49 -2.21 -17.37 -11.68
N GLU A 50 -3.07 -18.21 -12.22
CA GLU A 50 -3.05 -18.70 -13.60
C GLU A 50 -3.45 -17.62 -14.60
N GLU A 51 -4.11 -16.56 -14.16
CA GLU A 51 -4.51 -15.41 -14.98
C GLU A 51 -3.38 -14.39 -15.19
N ALA A 52 -2.31 -14.48 -14.40
CA ALA A 52 -1.11 -13.69 -14.65
C ALA A 52 -0.27 -14.33 -15.74
N ASP A 53 -0.09 -13.62 -16.86
CA ASP A 53 0.66 -14.13 -18.01
C ASP A 53 2.16 -14.26 -17.75
N LEU A 54 2.69 -13.41 -16.89
CA LEU A 54 4.11 -13.29 -16.61
C LEU A 54 4.37 -13.15 -15.09
N HIS A 55 5.40 -13.84 -14.64
CA HIS A 55 5.97 -13.67 -13.31
C HIS A 55 7.42 -13.20 -13.43
N LEU A 56 7.66 -11.95 -13.10
CA LEU A 56 9.01 -11.37 -13.10
C LEU A 56 9.60 -11.49 -11.69
N GLN A 57 10.86 -11.92 -11.62
CA GLN A 57 11.60 -11.95 -10.35
C GLN A 57 12.47 -10.71 -10.20
N THR A 58 12.37 -10.05 -9.05
CA THR A 58 13.26 -8.96 -8.69
C THR A 58 14.63 -9.48 -8.28
N ALA A 59 15.62 -8.60 -8.23
CA ALA A 59 16.95 -8.95 -7.72
C ALA A 59 16.94 -9.39 -6.24
N SER A 60 15.92 -9.00 -5.47
CA SER A 60 15.69 -9.42 -4.08
C SER A 60 14.96 -10.77 -3.96
N GLY A 61 14.55 -11.38 -5.08
CA GLY A 61 13.87 -12.68 -5.12
C GLY A 61 12.35 -12.62 -4.96
N GLU A 62 11.76 -11.43 -4.97
CA GLU A 62 10.32 -11.24 -4.95
C GLU A 62 9.73 -11.51 -6.34
N SER A 63 8.51 -12.04 -6.38
CA SER A 63 7.79 -12.31 -7.63
C SER A 63 6.75 -11.23 -7.89
N ILE A 64 6.82 -10.62 -9.07
CA ILE A 64 5.84 -9.64 -9.55
C ILE A 64 4.97 -10.32 -10.60
N ALA A 65 3.67 -10.33 -10.37
CA ALA A 65 2.69 -10.80 -11.34
C ALA A 65 2.39 -9.69 -12.35
N CYS A 66 2.38 -10.04 -13.63
CA CYS A 66 2.11 -9.12 -14.73
C CYS A 66 1.09 -9.74 -15.69
N ILE A 67 0.31 -8.88 -16.35
CA ILE A 67 -0.55 -9.25 -17.49
C ILE A 67 0.00 -8.55 -18.72
N HIS A 68 0.07 -9.26 -19.85
CA HIS A 68 0.42 -8.69 -21.13
C HIS A 68 -0.72 -8.91 -22.14
N LEU A 69 -1.51 -7.90 -22.36
CA LEU A 69 -2.62 -7.92 -23.31
C LEU A 69 -2.11 -7.51 -24.69
N LYS A 70 -1.61 -8.48 -25.43
CA LYS A 70 -1.09 -8.25 -26.79
C LYS A 70 -2.23 -7.95 -27.78
N ASN A 71 -2.07 -6.89 -28.58
CA ASN A 71 -2.92 -6.62 -29.71
C ASN A 71 -2.38 -7.34 -30.95
N GLU A 72 -3.07 -8.38 -31.39
CA GLU A 72 -2.68 -9.17 -32.58
C GLU A 72 -3.25 -8.64 -33.90
N GLN A 73 -4.12 -7.61 -33.83
CA GLN A 73 -4.77 -7.02 -35.00
C GLN A 73 -3.96 -5.89 -35.63
N VAL A 74 -3.03 -5.33 -34.87
CA VAL A 74 -2.18 -4.21 -35.30
C VAL A 74 -0.75 -4.71 -35.48
N GLU A 75 -0.19 -4.42 -36.65
CA GLU A 75 1.21 -4.71 -36.93
C GLU A 75 2.11 -3.71 -36.14
N ASN A 76 2.98 -4.25 -35.28
CA ASN A 76 3.86 -3.46 -34.40
C ASN A 76 3.10 -2.47 -33.49
N PRO A 77 2.18 -2.92 -32.64
CA PRO A 77 1.42 -2.04 -31.78
C PRO A 77 2.35 -1.35 -30.75
N VAL A 78 2.01 -0.12 -30.40
CA VAL A 78 2.70 0.57 -29.30
C VAL A 78 2.39 -0.16 -27.99
N THR A 79 3.41 -0.47 -27.22
CA THR A 79 3.26 -1.09 -25.90
C THR A 79 3.16 -0.03 -24.82
N ILE A 80 2.13 -0.11 -23.98
CA ILE A 80 1.92 0.75 -22.82
C ILE A 80 2.26 -0.06 -21.57
N LEU A 81 3.18 0.46 -20.77
CA LEU A 81 3.43 -0.04 -19.43
C LEU A 81 2.48 0.64 -18.45
N PHE A 82 1.57 -0.11 -17.88
CA PHE A 82 0.63 0.38 -16.87
C PHE A 82 1.01 -0.15 -15.48
N SER A 83 0.98 0.73 -14.48
CA SER A 83 1.13 0.36 -13.07
C SER A 83 -0.10 0.81 -12.32
N HIS A 84 -0.77 -0.13 -11.65
CA HIS A 84 -1.98 0.17 -10.87
C HIS A 84 -1.68 0.98 -9.60
N GLY A 85 -2.71 1.63 -9.07
CA GLY A 85 -2.64 2.42 -7.85
C GLY A 85 -2.70 1.59 -6.57
N ASN A 86 -2.63 2.29 -5.45
CA ASN A 86 -2.78 1.70 -4.12
C ASN A 86 -4.21 1.15 -3.94
N GLY A 87 -4.31 -0.04 -3.40
CA GLY A 87 -5.60 -0.69 -3.13
C GLY A 87 -6.25 -1.35 -4.35
N GLU A 88 -5.57 -1.39 -5.47
CA GLU A 88 -5.97 -2.11 -6.69
C GLU A 88 -5.00 -3.25 -6.97
N ASP A 89 -5.41 -4.18 -7.80
CA ASP A 89 -4.57 -5.24 -8.34
C ASP A 89 -4.80 -5.42 -9.85
N ILE A 90 -4.04 -6.31 -10.48
CA ILE A 90 -4.11 -6.54 -11.92
C ILE A 90 -5.48 -7.07 -12.38
N GLY A 91 -6.22 -7.79 -11.53
CA GLY A 91 -7.56 -8.26 -11.81
C GLY A 91 -8.56 -7.11 -11.94
N HIS A 92 -8.53 -6.15 -11.02
CA HIS A 92 -9.38 -4.97 -11.07
C HIS A 92 -9.11 -4.11 -12.31
N CYS A 93 -7.87 -4.07 -12.79
CA CYS A 93 -7.47 -3.26 -13.94
C CYS A 93 -7.73 -3.96 -15.29
N ARG A 94 -8.05 -5.24 -15.31
CA ARG A 94 -8.15 -6.05 -16.54
C ARG A 94 -9.12 -5.46 -17.58
N GLU A 95 -10.33 -5.16 -17.18
CA GLU A 95 -11.35 -4.60 -18.08
C GLU A 95 -10.90 -3.27 -18.72
N TYR A 96 -10.28 -2.42 -17.92
CA TYR A 96 -9.70 -1.18 -18.40
C TYR A 96 -8.55 -1.42 -19.39
N LEU A 97 -7.65 -2.33 -19.09
CA LEU A 97 -6.53 -2.69 -19.98
C LEU A 97 -7.00 -3.32 -21.28
N GLU A 98 -8.05 -4.13 -21.26
CA GLU A 98 -8.69 -4.70 -22.45
C GLU A 98 -9.27 -3.59 -23.34
N SER A 99 -9.90 -2.58 -22.75
CA SER A 99 -10.39 -1.42 -23.50
C SER A 99 -9.27 -0.62 -24.18
N LEU A 100 -8.10 -0.53 -23.55
CA LEU A 100 -6.91 0.09 -24.16
C LEU A 100 -6.38 -0.77 -25.33
N ARG A 101 -6.29 -2.09 -25.15
CA ARG A 101 -5.90 -3.00 -26.23
C ARG A 101 -6.81 -2.84 -27.46
N ASP A 102 -8.11 -2.70 -27.26
CA ASP A 102 -9.09 -2.55 -28.33
C ASP A 102 -8.94 -1.20 -29.08
N LEU A 103 -8.25 -0.23 -28.48
CA LEU A 103 -7.83 1.02 -29.16
C LEU A 103 -6.58 0.86 -30.03
N GLY A 104 -5.97 -0.31 -30.08
CA GLY A 104 -4.83 -0.61 -30.95
C GLY A 104 -3.46 -0.63 -30.27
N VAL A 105 -3.41 -0.63 -28.94
CA VAL A 105 -2.16 -0.73 -28.17
C VAL A 105 -2.00 -2.11 -27.52
N SER A 106 -0.79 -2.40 -27.06
CA SER A 106 -0.46 -3.62 -26.28
C SER A 106 0.07 -3.27 -24.91
#